data_3e5d98aaac1da345c61b41b4473dbf70
#
_entry.id   3e5d98aaac1da345c61b41b4473dbf70
#
_cell.length_a   1.000
_cell.length_b   1.000
_cell.length_c   1.000
_cell.angle_alpha   90.00
_cell.angle_beta   90.00
_cell.angle_gamma   90.00
#
_symmetry.space_group_name_H-M   'P 1'
#
loop_
_entity.id
_entity.type
_entity.pdbx_description
1 polymer ?
#
loop_
_entity_poly.entity_id
_entity_poly.type
_entity_poly.pdbx_seq_one_letter_code
_entity_poly.pdbx_strand_id
1 'polypeptide(L)'
;MVRTTARPGTVTLVPSKGRATCRWARRLAAAVGLAALCALPATTAGATPSQDGRTSAQALLYVSDYGGNRVVALPTRGGDQTAVPFEGLVRPTGMVWDASGRLYVSDTGNNRVVVRAAYGGGQSTVPTDGLSRPLGLALDRAGNLYVADSFNDRVVKVSVASGTQTTVPTTGLLHPWGLALDATGNLYVSDFVNDRVVKVAGDGSGQSTIPALGLSQPTGLAVSATGDLYIADSGNNRVVRIAKGGGQTTVPTTGLSDPLGLALDGCGGLYIADGFNDRVVRVQETGGG
;
A
#
# COMPACT_ATOMS: atom_id res chain seq x y z
N MET A 1 4.67 29.41 -30.06
CA MET A 1 3.98 28.12 -30.03
C MET A 1 5.05 27.03 -29.93
N VAL A 2 5.41 26.61 -28.74
CA VAL A 2 6.35 25.53 -28.51
C VAL A 2 5.54 24.37 -27.95
N ARG A 3 5.38 23.31 -28.74
CA ARG A 3 4.78 22.05 -28.27
C ARG A 3 5.84 21.32 -27.46
N THR A 4 5.69 21.32 -26.16
CA THR A 4 6.40 20.39 -25.26
C THR A 4 5.69 19.05 -25.30
N THR A 5 6.29 18.09 -25.95
CA THR A 5 5.91 16.67 -25.83
C THR A 5 6.28 16.21 -24.43
N ALA A 6 5.29 16.07 -23.56
CA ALA A 6 5.45 15.43 -22.26
C ALA A 6 5.84 13.96 -22.49
N ARG A 7 7.01 13.58 -22.00
CA ARG A 7 7.42 12.18 -21.94
C ARG A 7 6.61 11.49 -20.83
N PRO A 8 6.08 10.28 -21.03
CA PRO A 8 5.29 9.61 -20.02
C PRO A 8 6.13 9.25 -18.80
N GLY A 9 5.62 9.65 -17.65
CA GLY A 9 5.82 9.03 -16.37
C GLY A 9 7.10 9.32 -15.61
N THR A 10 7.13 10.42 -14.85
CA THR A 10 8.19 10.67 -13.85
C THR A 10 7.56 10.90 -12.50
N VAL A 11 7.69 9.97 -11.53
CA VAL A 11 7.33 10.21 -10.13
C VAL A 11 8.49 10.91 -9.43
N THR A 12 8.22 12.08 -8.85
CA THR A 12 9.20 12.83 -8.07
C THR A 12 8.84 12.69 -6.58
N LEU A 13 9.79 12.24 -5.77
CA LEU A 13 9.63 12.28 -4.32
C LEU A 13 9.86 13.70 -3.84
N VAL A 14 8.82 14.33 -3.26
CA VAL A 14 8.92 15.69 -2.71
C VAL A 14 8.95 15.60 -1.19
N PRO A 15 10.04 16.02 -0.51
CA PRO A 15 10.06 16.09 0.94
C PRO A 15 9.19 17.26 1.41
N SER A 16 8.29 17.03 2.38
CA SER A 16 7.64 18.11 3.11
C SER A 16 8.68 18.87 3.95
N LYS A 17 8.47 20.18 4.14
CA LYS A 17 9.39 21.06 4.88
C LYS A 17 9.50 20.68 6.36
N GLY A 18 10.39 19.74 6.65
CA GLY A 18 10.88 19.44 7.98
C GLY A 18 12.38 19.21 7.87
N ARG A 19 13.20 19.85 8.73
CA ARG A 19 14.65 19.82 8.67
C ARG A 19 15.18 18.39 8.83
N ALA A 20 15.39 17.72 7.71
CA ALA A 20 16.37 16.65 7.58
C ALA A 20 16.81 16.63 6.12
N THR A 21 18.06 17.02 5.88
CA THR A 21 18.68 17.06 4.56
C THR A 21 18.89 15.65 4.04
N CYS A 22 17.89 15.13 3.33
CA CYS A 22 18.07 14.04 2.37
C CYS A 22 17.60 14.54 1.01
N ARG A 23 18.55 14.76 0.10
CA ARG A 23 18.30 15.11 -1.28
C ARG A 23 17.67 13.91 -1.98
N TRP A 24 16.39 14.00 -2.28
CA TRP A 24 15.65 13.02 -3.05
C TRP A 24 15.04 13.70 -4.27
N ALA A 25 15.47 13.35 -5.40
CA ALA A 25 14.77 13.52 -6.65
C ALA A 25 15.42 12.64 -7.71
N ARG A 26 14.74 11.62 -8.17
CA ARG A 26 14.86 11.10 -9.55
C ARG A 26 13.74 10.11 -9.84
N ARG A 27 13.01 10.47 -10.78
CA ARG A 27 12.24 9.95 -11.93
C ARG A 27 11.73 8.50 -11.79
N LEU A 28 10.45 8.38 -11.51
CA LEU A 28 9.61 7.22 -11.82
C LEU A 28 8.82 7.52 -13.08
N ALA A 29 8.76 6.57 -14.00
CA ALA A 29 7.82 6.62 -15.11
C ALA A 29 6.55 5.89 -14.64
N ALA A 30 5.48 6.59 -14.34
CA ALA A 30 4.18 6.01 -14.06
C ALA A 30 3.15 6.58 -15.03
N ALA A 31 2.39 5.72 -15.67
CA ALA A 31 1.14 6.11 -16.29
C ALA A 31 0.08 6.15 -15.19
N VAL A 32 -0.88 7.07 -15.32
CA VAL A 32 -2.03 7.23 -14.40
C VAL A 32 -2.54 5.89 -13.88
N GLY A 33 -2.40 5.62 -12.60
CA GLY A 33 -2.82 4.35 -12.05
C GLY A 33 -2.61 4.21 -10.54
N LEU A 34 -3.39 3.32 -9.95
CA LEU A 34 -3.29 2.93 -8.56
C LEU A 34 -1.88 2.49 -8.20
N ALA A 35 -1.34 3.03 -7.12
CA ALA A 35 -0.11 2.54 -6.51
C ALA A 35 -0.42 1.98 -5.12
N ALA A 36 0.00 0.76 -4.84
CA ALA A 36 0.11 0.27 -3.48
C ALA A 36 1.57 0.33 -3.06
N LEU A 37 1.80 0.70 -1.82
CA LEU A 37 3.13 0.86 -1.24
C LEU A 37 3.37 -0.22 -0.20
N CYS A 38 4.55 -0.79 -0.21
CA CYS A 38 5.01 -1.69 0.84
C CYS A 38 6.49 -1.41 1.13
N ALA A 39 6.82 -1.12 2.37
CA ALA A 39 8.20 -0.89 2.82
C ALA A 39 8.71 -2.12 3.57
N LEU A 40 9.86 -2.66 3.18
CA LEU A 40 10.55 -3.70 3.93
C LEU A 40 11.53 -3.10 4.94
N PRO A 41 11.64 -3.67 6.14
CA PRO A 41 12.78 -3.40 7.00
C PRO A 41 14.07 -3.85 6.29
N ALA A 42 15.15 -3.14 6.53
CA ALA A 42 16.46 -3.40 5.93
C ALA A 42 17.04 -4.73 6.40
N THR A 43 16.63 -5.85 5.81
CA THR A 43 17.29 -7.14 5.97
C THR A 43 17.70 -7.67 4.60
N THR A 44 18.99 -7.55 4.33
CA THR A 44 19.80 -8.35 3.38
C THR A 44 19.27 -8.58 1.96
N ALA A 45 19.05 -7.53 1.18
CA ALA A 45 18.95 -7.69 -0.27
C ALA A 45 19.79 -6.61 -0.98
N GLY A 46 20.85 -7.03 -1.63
CA GLY A 46 21.66 -6.20 -2.53
C GLY A 46 22.61 -5.22 -1.85
N ALA A 47 23.55 -5.74 -1.08
CA ALA A 47 24.68 -4.95 -0.59
C ALA A 47 25.61 -4.63 -1.77
N THR A 48 25.63 -3.39 -2.23
CA THR A 48 26.77 -2.88 -2.99
C THR A 48 27.90 -2.58 -2.01
N PRO A 49 29.13 -3.08 -2.24
CA PRO A 49 30.24 -2.76 -1.35
C PRO A 49 30.57 -1.27 -1.47
N SER A 50 30.38 -0.52 -0.39
CA SER A 50 30.99 0.81 -0.25
C SER A 50 32.46 0.64 0.08
N GLN A 51 33.31 1.61 -0.30
CA GLN A 51 34.76 1.58 -0.06
C GLN A 51 35.14 1.49 1.43
N ASP A 52 34.18 1.60 2.35
CA ASP A 52 34.40 1.56 3.82
C ASP A 52 34.01 0.24 4.49
N GLY A 53 33.73 -0.83 3.72
CA GLY A 53 33.46 -2.17 4.27
C GLY A 53 32.21 -2.33 5.12
N ARG A 54 31.33 -1.32 5.19
CA ARG A 54 30.03 -1.39 5.86
C ARG A 54 28.90 -1.49 4.82
N THR A 55 28.44 -2.70 4.58
CA THR A 55 27.24 -2.95 3.79
C THR A 55 26.00 -2.54 4.58
N SER A 56 25.55 -1.31 4.43
CA SER A 56 24.22 -0.93 4.93
C SER A 56 23.17 -1.43 3.95
N ALA A 57 22.37 -2.40 4.36
CA ALA A 57 21.24 -2.83 3.57
C ALA A 57 20.32 -1.62 3.31
N GLN A 58 20.10 -1.32 2.02
CA GLN A 58 19.28 -0.19 1.62
C GLN A 58 17.81 -0.61 1.66
N ALA A 59 16.99 0.13 2.42
CA ALA A 59 15.55 -0.11 2.44
C ALA A 59 14.96 0.17 1.05
N LEU A 60 14.04 -0.69 0.61
CA LEU A 60 13.33 -0.58 -0.66
C LEU A 60 11.87 -0.25 -0.42
N LEU A 61 11.34 0.64 -1.24
CA LEU A 61 9.92 0.91 -1.37
C LEU A 61 9.43 0.21 -2.64
N TYR A 62 8.39 -0.58 -2.51
CA TYR A 62 7.75 -1.24 -3.65
C TYR A 62 6.50 -0.49 -4.06
N VAL A 63 6.33 -0.31 -5.36
CA VAL A 63 5.20 0.43 -5.94
C VAL A 63 4.58 -0.42 -7.04
N SER A 64 3.28 -0.66 -6.98
CA SER A 64 2.52 -1.20 -8.09
C SER A 64 2.27 -0.09 -9.12
N ASP A 65 2.80 -0.28 -10.32
CA ASP A 65 2.58 0.58 -11.47
C ASP A 65 1.40 0.02 -12.27
N TYR A 66 0.20 0.48 -11.93
CA TYR A 66 -1.06 0.01 -12.51
C TYR A 66 -1.11 0.17 -14.03
N GLY A 67 -0.69 1.34 -14.53
CA GLY A 67 -0.66 1.63 -15.97
C GLY A 67 0.47 0.93 -16.70
N GLY A 68 1.61 0.72 -16.02
CA GLY A 68 2.76 0.00 -16.55
C GLY A 68 2.66 -1.52 -16.43
N ASN A 69 1.61 -2.07 -15.81
CA ASN A 69 1.41 -3.51 -15.61
C ASN A 69 2.60 -4.20 -14.93
N ARG A 70 3.20 -3.57 -13.94
CA ARG A 70 4.41 -4.04 -13.27
C ARG A 70 4.47 -3.62 -11.81
N VAL A 71 5.39 -4.21 -11.08
CA VAL A 71 5.83 -3.74 -9.77
C VAL A 71 7.25 -3.22 -9.90
N VAL A 72 7.54 -2.08 -9.27
CA VAL A 72 8.88 -1.50 -9.23
C VAL A 72 9.38 -1.39 -7.79
N ALA A 73 10.66 -1.60 -7.60
CA ALA A 73 11.37 -1.39 -6.34
C ALA A 73 12.21 -0.11 -6.44
N LEU A 74 12.11 0.71 -5.43
CA LEU A 74 12.76 2.01 -5.31
C LEU A 74 13.64 2.02 -4.07
N PRO A 75 14.93 2.33 -4.19
CA PRO A 75 15.75 2.56 -3.02
C PRO A 75 15.27 3.79 -2.24
N THR A 76 15.01 3.66 -0.93
CA THR A 76 14.50 4.78 -0.10
C THR A 76 15.53 5.90 0.14
N ARG A 77 16.78 5.71 -0.24
CA ARG A 77 17.86 6.72 -0.15
C ARG A 77 18.31 7.28 -1.48
N GLY A 78 17.55 7.04 -2.58
CA GLY A 78 17.88 7.46 -3.93
C GLY A 78 18.64 6.39 -4.71
N GLY A 79 18.44 6.41 -6.00
CA GLY A 79 18.96 5.43 -6.95
C GLY A 79 17.95 5.13 -8.03
N ASP A 80 18.32 4.27 -8.95
CA ASP A 80 17.43 3.89 -10.04
C ASP A 80 16.39 2.87 -9.56
N GLN A 81 15.19 3.00 -10.09
CA GLN A 81 14.14 1.99 -9.89
C GLN A 81 14.49 0.71 -10.63
N THR A 82 14.12 -0.41 -10.06
CA THR A 82 14.22 -1.72 -10.72
C THR A 82 12.85 -2.36 -10.83
N ALA A 83 12.57 -2.99 -11.97
CA ALA A 83 11.35 -3.77 -12.12
C ALA A 83 11.49 -5.07 -11.31
N VAL A 84 10.46 -5.40 -10.54
CA VAL A 84 10.35 -6.71 -9.89
C VAL A 84 9.86 -7.69 -10.95
N PRO A 85 10.54 -8.83 -11.18
CA PRO A 85 10.27 -9.68 -12.32
C PRO A 85 9.01 -10.55 -12.13
N PHE A 86 7.85 -9.91 -12.04
CA PHE A 86 6.54 -10.55 -12.18
C PHE A 86 6.19 -10.75 -13.66
N GLU A 87 5.50 -11.82 -13.96
CA GLU A 87 5.08 -12.16 -15.32
C GLU A 87 3.56 -12.03 -15.49
N GLY A 88 3.14 -11.42 -16.60
CA GLY A 88 1.74 -11.36 -17.00
C GLY A 88 0.83 -10.56 -16.06
N LEU A 89 1.35 -9.60 -15.30
CA LEU A 89 0.52 -8.70 -14.51
C LEU A 89 -0.33 -7.81 -15.41
N VAL A 90 -1.57 -7.59 -15.00
CA VAL A 90 -2.48 -6.63 -15.61
C VAL A 90 -3.08 -5.75 -14.51
N ARG A 91 -2.75 -4.46 -14.56
CA ARG A 91 -3.25 -3.47 -13.60
C ARG A 91 -3.03 -3.89 -12.15
N PRO A 92 -1.79 -4.19 -11.72
CA PRO A 92 -1.51 -4.58 -10.34
C PRO A 92 -1.88 -3.45 -9.37
N THR A 93 -2.39 -3.81 -8.19
CA THR A 93 -2.80 -2.83 -7.17
C THR A 93 -2.21 -3.16 -5.80
N GLY A 94 -2.94 -3.84 -4.93
CA GLY A 94 -2.53 -4.15 -3.56
C GLY A 94 -1.28 -5.03 -3.51
N MET A 95 -0.44 -4.76 -2.52
CA MET A 95 0.76 -5.57 -2.26
C MET A 95 0.96 -5.77 -0.77
N VAL A 96 1.46 -6.93 -0.39
CA VAL A 96 1.86 -7.22 0.99
C VAL A 96 2.98 -8.24 1.03
N TRP A 97 3.90 -8.07 1.99
CA TRP A 97 4.97 -9.02 2.28
C TRP A 97 4.59 -9.95 3.40
N ASP A 98 4.98 -11.21 3.29
CA ASP A 98 4.97 -12.10 4.44
C ASP A 98 6.33 -12.13 5.18
N ALA A 99 6.33 -12.79 6.33
CA ALA A 99 7.53 -12.90 7.17
C ALA A 99 8.66 -13.72 6.52
N SER A 100 8.34 -14.53 5.50
CA SER A 100 9.34 -15.32 4.75
C SER A 100 9.92 -14.56 3.55
N GLY A 101 9.51 -13.31 3.33
CA GLY A 101 9.99 -12.47 2.23
C GLY A 101 9.32 -12.82 0.89
N ARG A 102 8.07 -13.29 0.92
CA ARG A 102 7.27 -13.43 -0.30
C ARG A 102 6.40 -12.20 -0.50
N LEU A 103 6.38 -11.69 -1.72
CA LEU A 103 5.54 -10.55 -2.11
C LEU A 103 4.27 -11.07 -2.79
N TYR A 104 3.13 -10.73 -2.19
CA TYR A 104 1.81 -10.96 -2.75
C TYR A 104 1.36 -9.70 -3.48
N VAL A 105 0.78 -9.86 -4.66
CA VAL A 105 0.31 -8.77 -5.52
C VAL A 105 -1.09 -9.07 -6.03
N SER A 106 -2.01 -8.15 -5.86
CA SER A 106 -3.31 -8.19 -6.54
C SER A 106 -3.10 -7.91 -8.03
N ASP A 107 -3.25 -8.93 -8.85
CA ASP A 107 -3.24 -8.85 -10.32
C ASP A 107 -4.68 -8.57 -10.79
N THR A 108 -5.10 -7.34 -10.51
CA THR A 108 -6.49 -6.88 -10.54
C THR A 108 -7.18 -7.12 -11.86
N GLY A 109 -6.47 -6.85 -12.96
CA GLY A 109 -7.03 -7.04 -14.30
C GLY A 109 -7.21 -8.51 -14.70
N ASN A 110 -6.49 -9.42 -14.02
CA ASN A 110 -6.61 -10.87 -14.23
C ASN A 110 -7.47 -11.55 -13.14
N ASN A 111 -8.09 -10.79 -12.24
CA ASN A 111 -8.96 -11.31 -11.16
C ASN A 111 -8.28 -12.38 -10.29
N ARG A 112 -7.00 -12.21 -9.99
CA ARG A 112 -6.21 -13.15 -9.17
C ARG A 112 -5.25 -12.42 -8.23
N VAL A 113 -4.71 -13.16 -7.29
CA VAL A 113 -3.54 -12.74 -6.51
C VAL A 113 -2.36 -13.63 -6.90
N VAL A 114 -1.22 -13.02 -7.17
CA VAL A 114 0.03 -13.74 -7.44
C VAL A 114 1.00 -13.55 -6.29
N VAL A 115 1.89 -14.51 -6.09
CA VAL A 115 2.94 -14.47 -5.08
C VAL A 115 4.28 -14.83 -5.70
N ARG A 116 5.33 -14.15 -5.25
CA ARG A 116 6.71 -14.39 -5.66
C ARG A 116 7.64 -14.30 -4.46
N ALA A 117 8.61 -15.19 -4.38
CA ALA A 117 9.67 -15.11 -3.38
C ALA A 117 10.64 -13.95 -3.72
N ALA A 118 11.12 -13.23 -2.69
CA ALA A 118 11.97 -12.05 -2.86
C ALA A 118 13.31 -12.37 -3.57
N TYR A 119 13.83 -13.57 -3.37
CA TYR A 119 15.16 -13.95 -3.81
C TYR A 119 15.12 -15.03 -4.90
N GLY A 120 14.70 -14.66 -6.12
CA GLY A 120 14.84 -15.50 -7.30
C GLY A 120 13.90 -16.70 -7.38
N GLY A 121 12.91 -16.81 -6.52
CA GLY A 121 11.87 -17.82 -6.61
C GLY A 121 10.89 -17.55 -7.75
N GLY A 122 10.24 -18.62 -8.23
CA GLY A 122 9.20 -18.53 -9.25
C GLY A 122 7.97 -17.77 -8.76
N GLN A 123 7.14 -17.34 -9.70
CA GLN A 123 5.81 -16.80 -9.46
C GLN A 123 4.79 -17.93 -9.40
N SER A 124 3.84 -17.83 -8.49
CA SER A 124 2.66 -18.72 -8.46
C SER A 124 1.39 -17.90 -8.22
N THR A 125 0.25 -18.49 -8.54
CA THR A 125 -1.06 -17.89 -8.21
C THR A 125 -1.51 -18.40 -6.85
N VAL A 126 -1.99 -17.51 -5.99
CA VAL A 126 -2.64 -17.89 -4.73
C VAL A 126 -3.96 -18.59 -5.08
N PRO A 127 -4.23 -19.79 -4.53
CA PRO A 127 -5.49 -20.48 -4.79
C PRO A 127 -6.67 -19.67 -4.20
N THR A 128 -7.44 -19.05 -5.08
CA THR A 128 -8.63 -18.25 -4.74
C THR A 128 -9.71 -18.51 -5.77
N ASP A 129 -10.96 -18.54 -5.32
CA ASP A 129 -12.12 -18.75 -6.18
C ASP A 129 -12.98 -17.49 -6.28
N GLY A 130 -13.40 -17.18 -7.51
CA GLY A 130 -14.42 -16.18 -7.81
C GLY A 130 -14.03 -14.76 -7.42
N LEU A 131 -12.77 -14.40 -7.42
CA LEU A 131 -12.36 -12.99 -7.24
C LEU A 131 -12.80 -12.14 -8.42
N SER A 132 -13.24 -10.93 -8.13
CA SER A 132 -13.56 -9.91 -9.12
C SER A 132 -12.91 -8.59 -8.77
N ARG A 133 -11.92 -8.19 -9.56
CA ARG A 133 -11.08 -7.02 -9.34
C ARG A 133 -10.56 -6.93 -7.90
N PRO A 134 -9.74 -7.87 -7.47
CA PRO A 134 -9.10 -7.79 -6.15
C PRO A 134 -8.22 -6.54 -6.08
N LEU A 135 -8.34 -5.77 -4.99
CA LEU A 135 -7.61 -4.53 -4.79
C LEU A 135 -6.63 -4.63 -3.61
N GLY A 136 -7.02 -4.21 -2.43
CA GLY A 136 -6.17 -4.21 -1.25
C GLY A 136 -5.86 -5.61 -0.72
N LEU A 137 -4.66 -5.78 -0.19
CA LEU A 137 -4.20 -6.99 0.47
C LEU A 137 -3.73 -6.68 1.90
N ALA A 138 -3.97 -7.60 2.81
CA ALA A 138 -3.37 -7.60 4.14
C ALA A 138 -3.03 -9.04 4.55
N LEU A 139 -2.00 -9.22 5.39
CA LEU A 139 -1.61 -10.52 5.95
C LEU A 139 -1.64 -10.46 7.46
N ASP A 140 -2.25 -11.48 8.09
CA ASP A 140 -2.15 -11.64 9.52
C ASP A 140 -0.87 -12.41 9.94
N ARG A 141 -0.58 -12.42 11.24
CA ARG A 141 0.59 -13.11 11.78
C ARG A 141 0.55 -14.64 11.61
N ALA A 142 -0.63 -15.20 11.39
CA ALA A 142 -0.82 -16.63 11.13
C ALA A 142 -0.60 -16.99 9.65
N GLY A 143 -0.34 -16.00 8.80
CA GLY A 143 -0.14 -16.19 7.36
C GLY A 143 -1.44 -16.29 6.57
N ASN A 144 -2.56 -15.81 7.09
CA ASN A 144 -3.78 -15.70 6.31
C ASN A 144 -3.76 -14.40 5.51
N LEU A 145 -4.05 -14.50 4.22
CA LEU A 145 -4.17 -13.40 3.30
C LEU A 145 -5.61 -12.90 3.26
N TYR A 146 -5.80 -11.60 3.50
CA TYR A 146 -7.07 -10.92 3.30
C TYR A 146 -7.03 -10.19 1.97
N VAL A 147 -8.10 -10.31 1.19
CA VAL A 147 -8.24 -9.72 -0.14
C VAL A 147 -9.52 -8.90 -0.21
N ALA A 148 -9.42 -7.64 -0.55
CA ALA A 148 -10.58 -6.83 -0.91
C ALA A 148 -11.06 -7.28 -2.29
N ASP A 149 -12.12 -8.09 -2.32
CA ASP A 149 -12.76 -8.60 -3.53
C ASP A 149 -13.81 -7.58 -3.99
N SER A 150 -13.28 -6.49 -4.56
CA SER A 150 -13.95 -5.19 -4.65
C SER A 150 -15.26 -5.24 -5.42
N PHE A 151 -15.31 -5.90 -6.57
CA PHE A 151 -16.52 -5.99 -7.40
C PHE A 151 -17.51 -7.08 -6.95
N ASN A 152 -17.16 -7.83 -5.92
CA ASN A 152 -18.07 -8.74 -5.21
C ASN A 152 -18.51 -8.17 -3.84
N ASP A 153 -18.18 -6.92 -3.54
CA ASP A 153 -18.58 -6.20 -2.34
C ASP A 153 -18.25 -6.96 -1.03
N ARG A 154 -17.13 -7.69 -1.02
CA ARG A 154 -16.72 -8.54 0.11
C ARG A 154 -15.21 -8.47 0.38
N VAL A 155 -14.82 -8.96 1.53
CA VAL A 155 -13.43 -9.32 1.83
C VAL A 155 -13.36 -10.83 1.98
N VAL A 156 -12.41 -11.46 1.32
CA VAL A 156 -12.11 -12.88 1.51
C VAL A 156 -10.85 -13.05 2.33
N LYS A 157 -10.82 -14.10 3.15
CA LYS A 157 -9.67 -14.56 3.91
C LYS A 157 -9.22 -15.89 3.34
N VAL A 158 -7.94 -16.00 3.00
CA VAL A 158 -7.34 -17.21 2.43
C VAL A 158 -6.23 -17.69 3.35
N SER A 159 -6.32 -18.93 3.81
CA SER A 159 -5.19 -19.59 4.47
C SER A 159 -4.17 -19.97 3.40
N VAL A 160 -3.02 -19.28 3.38
CA VAL A 160 -1.99 -19.55 2.37
C VAL A 160 -1.42 -20.97 2.51
N ALA A 161 -1.44 -21.53 3.72
CA ALA A 161 -0.93 -22.89 3.96
C ALA A 161 -1.85 -24.00 3.44
N SER A 162 -3.16 -23.84 3.57
CA SER A 162 -4.15 -24.87 3.18
C SER A 162 -4.90 -24.54 1.89
N GLY A 163 -4.83 -23.31 1.39
CA GLY A 163 -5.66 -22.83 0.28
C GLY A 163 -7.13 -22.61 0.65
N THR A 164 -7.51 -22.77 1.93
CA THR A 164 -8.91 -22.59 2.34
C THR A 164 -9.31 -21.14 2.26
N GLN A 165 -10.38 -20.85 1.52
CA GLN A 165 -10.98 -19.52 1.39
C GLN A 165 -12.27 -19.42 2.20
N THR A 166 -12.44 -18.30 2.90
CA THR A 166 -13.67 -17.94 3.61
C THR A 166 -14.00 -16.47 3.36
N THR A 167 -15.27 -16.11 3.44
CA THR A 167 -15.66 -14.70 3.41
C THR A 167 -15.59 -14.13 4.83
N VAL A 168 -14.97 -12.97 4.98
CA VAL A 168 -14.96 -12.24 6.24
C VAL A 168 -16.38 -11.74 6.52
N PRO A 169 -16.95 -11.98 7.72
CA PRO A 169 -18.32 -11.58 8.02
C PRO A 169 -18.42 -10.06 8.12
N THR A 170 -18.84 -9.42 7.03
CA THR A 170 -19.07 -7.98 6.93
C THR A 170 -20.45 -7.72 6.34
N THR A 171 -21.04 -6.58 6.67
CA THR A 171 -22.34 -6.17 6.14
C THR A 171 -22.27 -4.80 5.48
N GLY A 172 -22.92 -4.67 4.33
CA GLY A 172 -23.09 -3.39 3.64
C GLY A 172 -21.80 -2.76 3.13
N LEU A 173 -20.77 -3.55 2.82
CA LEU A 173 -19.63 -3.07 2.04
C LEU A 173 -20.04 -2.81 0.60
N LEU A 174 -19.46 -1.76 0.01
CA LEU A 174 -19.65 -1.44 -1.40
C LEU A 174 -18.32 -0.98 -2.00
N HIS A 175 -17.80 -1.78 -2.91
CA HIS A 175 -16.46 -1.63 -3.49
C HIS A 175 -15.36 -1.47 -2.42
N PRO A 176 -15.13 -2.47 -1.54
CA PRO A 176 -14.01 -2.41 -0.59
C PRO A 176 -12.69 -2.26 -1.33
N TRP A 177 -11.86 -1.32 -0.86
CA TRP A 177 -10.63 -0.98 -1.58
C TRP A 177 -9.37 -1.34 -0.79
N GLY A 178 -9.02 -0.58 0.22
CA GLY A 178 -7.84 -0.78 1.04
C GLY A 178 -8.10 -1.66 2.25
N LEU A 179 -7.10 -2.42 2.62
CA LEU A 179 -7.11 -3.26 3.82
C LEU A 179 -5.90 -2.94 4.70
N ALA A 180 -6.09 -2.94 6.00
CA ALA A 180 -5.01 -2.90 6.97
C ALA A 180 -5.36 -3.74 8.20
N LEU A 181 -4.37 -4.37 8.82
CA LEU A 181 -4.51 -5.10 10.07
C LEU A 181 -3.73 -4.40 11.18
N ASP A 182 -4.31 -4.30 12.36
CA ASP A 182 -3.56 -3.87 13.54
C ASP A 182 -2.88 -5.06 14.26
N ALA A 183 -2.09 -4.74 15.27
CA ALA A 183 -1.34 -5.74 16.04
C ALA A 183 -2.24 -6.74 16.82
N THR A 184 -3.49 -6.40 17.04
CA THR A 184 -4.50 -7.23 17.74
C THR A 184 -5.38 -8.02 16.78
N GLY A 185 -5.14 -7.90 15.45
CA GLY A 185 -5.84 -8.65 14.42
C GLY A 185 -7.15 -8.02 13.96
N ASN A 186 -7.44 -6.77 14.37
CA ASN A 186 -8.58 -6.06 13.80
C ASN A 186 -8.27 -5.70 12.35
N LEU A 187 -9.24 -5.96 11.47
CA LEU A 187 -9.16 -5.62 10.05
C LEU A 187 -9.88 -4.29 9.81
N TYR A 188 -9.18 -3.37 9.18
CA TYR A 188 -9.75 -2.11 8.69
C TYR A 188 -9.96 -2.23 7.19
N VAL A 189 -11.12 -1.80 6.71
CA VAL A 189 -11.56 -1.87 5.31
C VAL A 189 -12.02 -0.50 4.87
N SER A 190 -11.44 0.07 3.85
CA SER A 190 -12.02 1.24 3.20
C SER A 190 -13.20 0.80 2.33
N ASP A 191 -14.37 1.30 2.69
CA ASP A 191 -15.65 1.06 2.05
C ASP A 191 -15.90 2.24 1.09
N PHE A 192 -15.28 2.13 -0.09
CA PHE A 192 -15.01 3.23 -1.03
C PHE A 192 -16.25 4.02 -1.43
N VAL A 193 -17.31 3.34 -1.82
CA VAL A 193 -18.56 3.99 -2.29
C VAL A 193 -19.41 4.53 -1.14
N ASN A 194 -19.26 3.95 0.05
CA ASN A 194 -19.98 4.40 1.25
C ASN A 194 -19.23 5.51 2.04
N ASP A 195 -18.12 6.02 1.52
CA ASP A 195 -17.35 7.12 2.12
C ASP A 195 -16.98 6.87 3.59
N ARG A 196 -16.67 5.62 3.96
CA ARG A 196 -16.36 5.23 5.34
C ARG A 196 -15.22 4.23 5.43
N VAL A 197 -14.71 4.05 6.63
CA VAL A 197 -13.83 2.93 6.98
C VAL A 197 -14.54 2.05 8.00
N VAL A 198 -14.56 0.76 7.73
CA VAL A 198 -15.13 -0.27 8.59
C VAL A 198 -14.00 -0.97 9.34
N LYS A 199 -14.19 -1.21 10.63
CA LYS A 199 -13.35 -2.07 11.47
C LYS A 199 -14.09 -3.36 11.75
N VAL A 200 -13.47 -4.49 11.42
CA VAL A 200 -13.90 -5.83 11.80
C VAL A 200 -13.02 -6.29 12.95
N ALA A 201 -13.63 -6.65 14.05
CA ALA A 201 -12.91 -7.06 15.25
C ALA A 201 -12.20 -8.40 15.03
N GLY A 202 -10.93 -8.48 15.44
CA GLY A 202 -10.12 -9.70 15.28
C GLY A 202 -10.57 -10.87 16.17
N ASP A 203 -11.32 -10.57 17.25
CA ASP A 203 -11.92 -11.56 18.15
C ASP A 203 -13.29 -12.07 17.68
N GLY A 204 -13.77 -11.58 16.52
CA GLY A 204 -15.07 -11.97 15.99
C GLY A 204 -16.25 -11.25 16.64
N SER A 205 -16.04 -10.25 17.50
CA SER A 205 -17.14 -9.52 18.18
C SER A 205 -17.98 -8.65 17.24
N GLY A 206 -17.61 -8.53 15.97
CA GLY A 206 -18.41 -7.90 14.94
C GLY A 206 -17.73 -6.75 14.19
N GLN A 207 -18.56 -5.92 13.60
CA GLN A 207 -18.17 -4.81 12.73
C GLN A 207 -18.58 -3.47 13.36
N SER A 208 -17.75 -2.46 13.21
CA SER A 208 -18.05 -1.07 13.55
C SER A 208 -17.54 -0.11 12.48
N THR A 209 -18.12 1.08 12.40
CA THR A 209 -17.60 2.15 11.53
C THR A 209 -16.63 3.01 12.33
N ILE A 210 -15.48 3.32 11.73
CA ILE A 210 -14.51 4.25 12.31
C ILE A 210 -15.12 5.67 12.28
N PRO A 211 -15.10 6.41 13.40
CA PRO A 211 -15.65 7.75 13.46
C PRO A 211 -14.71 8.77 12.77
N ALA A 212 -14.62 8.67 11.46
CA ALA A 212 -13.87 9.60 10.61
C ALA A 212 -14.85 10.53 9.90
N LEU A 213 -14.64 11.84 10.05
CA LEU A 213 -15.54 12.87 9.54
C LEU A 213 -15.14 13.33 8.13
N GLY A 214 -16.13 13.43 7.24
CA GLY A 214 -15.97 14.04 5.93
C GLY A 214 -15.00 13.27 5.02
N LEU A 215 -14.97 11.95 5.08
CA LEU A 215 -14.28 11.13 4.10
C LEU A 215 -15.03 11.17 2.76
N SER A 216 -14.28 11.07 1.69
CA SER A 216 -14.79 10.88 0.33
C SER A 216 -13.92 9.89 -0.41
N GLN A 217 -14.52 8.79 -0.84
CA GLN A 217 -13.84 7.75 -1.60
C GLN A 217 -12.53 7.29 -0.94
N PRO A 218 -12.56 6.81 0.31
CA PRO A 218 -11.35 6.36 1.00
C PRO A 218 -10.75 5.14 0.28
N THR A 219 -9.43 5.15 0.08
CA THR A 219 -8.70 4.11 -0.64
C THR A 219 -7.68 3.40 0.25
N GLY A 220 -6.40 3.73 0.16
CA GLY A 220 -5.33 3.09 0.93
C GLY A 220 -5.45 3.31 2.44
N LEU A 221 -5.13 2.27 3.19
CA LEU A 221 -5.08 2.28 4.64
C LEU A 221 -3.71 1.85 5.14
N ALA A 222 -3.26 2.43 6.24
CA ALA A 222 -2.10 1.95 6.98
C ALA A 222 -2.34 2.12 8.49
N VAL A 223 -1.90 1.15 9.29
CA VAL A 223 -1.96 1.23 10.76
C VAL A 223 -0.55 1.30 11.30
N SER A 224 -0.26 2.28 12.15
CA SER A 224 1.05 2.43 12.76
C SER A 224 1.27 1.42 13.89
N ALA A 225 2.51 1.26 14.32
CA ALA A 225 2.85 0.42 15.48
C ALA A 225 2.19 0.93 16.78
N THR A 226 1.89 2.21 16.87
CA THR A 226 1.16 2.83 17.99
C THR A 226 -0.35 2.60 17.91
N GLY A 227 -0.87 2.15 16.75
CA GLY A 227 -2.27 1.86 16.51
C GLY A 227 -3.05 3.03 15.89
N ASP A 228 -2.37 4.06 15.37
CA ASP A 228 -3.01 5.13 14.62
C ASP A 228 -3.34 4.65 13.21
N LEU A 229 -4.53 4.98 12.74
CA LEU A 229 -5.00 4.64 11.40
C LEU A 229 -4.81 5.82 10.45
N TYR A 230 -4.13 5.57 9.34
CA TYR A 230 -3.99 6.50 8.22
C TYR A 230 -4.91 6.09 7.09
N ILE A 231 -5.61 7.06 6.52
CA ILE A 231 -6.62 6.88 5.48
C ILE A 231 -6.27 7.81 4.31
N ALA A 232 -6.05 7.26 3.14
CA ALA A 232 -6.02 8.05 1.92
C ALA A 232 -7.47 8.45 1.58
N ASP A 233 -7.79 9.70 1.80
CA ASP A 233 -9.10 10.33 1.55
C ASP A 233 -9.08 10.93 0.14
N SER A 234 -9.16 10.03 -0.85
CA SER A 234 -8.82 10.28 -2.26
C SER A 234 -9.68 11.36 -2.87
N GLY A 235 -10.99 11.31 -2.66
CA GLY A 235 -11.91 12.32 -3.18
C GLY A 235 -11.70 13.72 -2.60
N ASN A 236 -11.04 13.81 -1.45
CA ASN A 236 -10.67 15.09 -0.82
C ASN A 236 -9.20 15.48 -1.01
N ASN A 237 -8.43 14.68 -1.77
CA ASN A 237 -7.02 14.94 -2.04
C ASN A 237 -6.16 15.14 -0.78
N ARG A 238 -6.42 14.36 0.27
CA ARG A 238 -5.73 14.45 1.56
C ARG A 238 -5.48 13.06 2.17
N VAL A 239 -4.63 13.02 3.19
CA VAL A 239 -4.51 11.86 4.08
C VAL A 239 -5.01 12.26 5.46
N VAL A 240 -5.86 11.44 6.03
CA VAL A 240 -6.41 11.61 7.39
C VAL A 240 -5.73 10.62 8.33
N ARG A 241 -5.36 11.08 9.52
CA ARG A 241 -4.91 10.24 10.64
C ARG A 241 -6.00 10.21 11.70
N ILE A 242 -6.38 9.03 12.12
CA ILE A 242 -7.22 8.77 13.30
C ILE A 242 -6.32 8.21 14.39
N ALA A 243 -6.12 8.95 15.47
CA ALA A 243 -5.32 8.50 16.58
C ALA A 243 -5.97 7.29 17.26
N LYS A 244 -5.19 6.37 17.84
CA LYS A 244 -5.68 5.19 18.57
C LYS A 244 -6.69 5.55 19.68
N GLY A 245 -6.48 6.69 20.33
CA GLY A 245 -7.37 7.21 21.40
C GLY A 245 -8.57 8.01 20.86
N GLY A 246 -8.80 8.06 19.55
CA GLY A 246 -9.74 8.96 18.91
C GLY A 246 -9.07 10.27 18.50
N GLY A 247 -9.80 11.15 17.83
CA GLY A 247 -9.27 12.38 17.30
C GLY A 247 -8.74 12.23 15.87
N GLN A 248 -9.25 13.10 15.02
CA GLN A 248 -8.92 13.15 13.60
C GLN A 248 -8.02 14.35 13.32
N THR A 249 -6.98 14.11 12.53
CA THR A 249 -6.11 15.18 12.00
C THR A 249 -5.83 14.93 10.53
N THR A 250 -5.58 16.00 9.77
CA THR A 250 -5.08 15.88 8.40
C THR A 250 -3.56 15.85 8.42
N VAL A 251 -2.97 14.86 7.75
CA VAL A 251 -1.51 14.79 7.59
C VAL A 251 -1.04 15.99 6.77
N PRO A 252 -0.05 16.76 7.25
CA PRO A 252 0.39 17.97 6.57
C PRO A 252 1.09 17.66 5.26
N THR A 253 0.36 17.74 4.16
CA THR A 253 0.82 17.56 2.79
C THR A 253 0.32 18.69 1.91
N THR A 254 0.99 18.92 0.78
CA THR A 254 0.56 19.94 -0.19
C THR A 254 0.52 19.34 -1.59
N GLY A 255 -0.54 19.68 -2.34
CA GLY A 255 -0.67 19.34 -3.74
C GLY A 255 -0.83 17.85 -4.00
N LEU A 256 -1.44 17.09 -3.09
CA LEU A 256 -1.89 15.73 -3.39
C LEU A 256 -3.03 15.77 -4.40
N SER A 257 -3.08 14.79 -5.27
CA SER A 257 -4.16 14.57 -6.23
C SER A 257 -4.45 13.07 -6.33
N ASP A 258 -5.62 12.68 -5.85
CA ASP A 258 -6.06 11.29 -5.77
C ASP A 258 -5.02 10.38 -5.06
N PRO A 259 -4.73 10.60 -3.76
CA PRO A 259 -3.85 9.71 -3.01
C PRO A 259 -4.47 8.32 -2.89
N LEU A 260 -3.75 7.28 -3.31
CA LEU A 260 -4.30 5.93 -3.45
C LEU A 260 -3.74 4.93 -2.45
N GLY A 261 -2.43 4.80 -2.37
CA GLY A 261 -1.75 3.83 -1.52
C GLY A 261 -0.99 4.50 -0.37
N LEU A 262 -0.96 3.83 0.77
CA LEU A 262 -0.20 4.26 1.95
C LEU A 262 0.72 3.15 2.42
N ALA A 263 1.92 3.51 2.87
CA ALA A 263 2.81 2.60 3.58
C ALA A 263 3.56 3.36 4.69
N LEU A 264 3.81 2.67 5.80
CA LEU A 264 4.61 3.17 6.91
C LEU A 264 5.97 2.46 6.92
N ASP A 265 7.03 3.21 7.15
CA ASP A 265 8.31 2.61 7.51
C ASP A 265 8.44 2.44 9.04
N GLY A 266 9.40 1.60 9.47
CA GLY A 266 9.63 1.37 10.90
C GLY A 266 10.18 2.59 11.68
N CYS A 267 10.42 3.72 11.01
CA CYS A 267 11.01 4.94 11.56
C CYS A 267 10.02 6.12 11.58
N GLY A 268 8.72 5.87 11.38
CA GLY A 268 7.67 6.89 11.39
C GLY A 268 7.57 7.68 10.07
N GLY A 269 8.11 7.17 8.97
CA GLY A 269 7.89 7.74 7.64
C GLY A 269 6.61 7.18 7.03
N LEU A 270 5.71 8.07 6.60
CA LEU A 270 4.53 7.73 5.81
C LEU A 270 4.81 8.01 4.34
N TYR A 271 4.66 6.99 3.51
CA TYR A 271 4.73 7.08 2.06
C TYR A 271 3.31 7.11 1.49
N ILE A 272 3.07 8.02 0.57
CA ILE A 272 1.76 8.26 -0.06
C ILE A 272 1.94 8.14 -1.56
N ALA A 273 1.22 7.23 -2.18
CA ALA A 273 1.10 7.19 -3.64
C ALA A 273 0.14 8.30 -4.09
N ASP A 274 0.68 9.34 -4.69
CA ASP A 274 -0.06 10.52 -5.17
C ASP A 274 -0.45 10.28 -6.63
N GLY A 275 -1.58 9.58 -6.82
CA GLY A 275 -1.95 8.86 -8.03
C GLY A 275 -1.98 9.71 -9.29
N PHE A 276 -2.71 10.82 -9.31
CA PHE A 276 -2.79 11.68 -10.49
C PHE A 276 -1.56 12.57 -10.71
N ASN A 277 -0.66 12.64 -9.73
CA ASN A 277 0.61 13.35 -9.88
C ASN A 277 1.78 12.43 -10.24
N ASP A 278 1.52 11.14 -10.45
CA ASP A 278 2.54 10.14 -10.83
C ASP A 278 3.79 10.19 -9.93
N ARG A 279 3.59 10.31 -8.61
CA ARG A 279 4.68 10.42 -7.64
C ARG A 279 4.38 9.69 -6.34
N VAL A 280 5.43 9.44 -5.57
CA VAL A 280 5.32 9.05 -4.16
C VAL A 280 5.81 10.19 -3.29
N VAL A 281 4.99 10.60 -2.32
CA VAL A 281 5.32 11.61 -1.32
C VAL A 281 5.70 10.90 -0.03
N ARG A 282 6.81 11.31 0.60
CA ARG A 282 7.17 10.86 1.94
C ARG A 282 6.95 11.98 2.94
N VAL A 283 6.22 11.68 3.99
CA VAL A 283 6.02 12.56 5.14
C VAL A 283 6.70 11.94 6.34
N GLN A 284 7.50 12.72 7.06
CA GLN A 284 8.01 12.29 8.35
C GLN A 284 6.97 12.65 9.40
N GLU A 285 6.46 11.67 10.13
CA GLU A 285 5.68 11.97 11.31
C GLU A 285 6.58 12.61 12.36
N THR A 286 6.28 13.83 12.74
CA THR A 286 6.79 14.38 13.98
C THR A 286 6.04 13.67 15.09
N GLY A 287 6.71 12.77 15.80
CA GLY A 287 6.13 12.10 16.96
C GLY A 287 5.49 13.16 17.84
N GLY A 288 4.17 13.02 18.06
CA GLY A 288 3.50 13.79 19.10
C GLY A 288 4.15 13.38 20.42
N GLY A 289 4.82 14.36 21.04
CA GLY A 289 5.33 14.24 22.38
C GLY A 289 4.19 14.10 23.40
#